data_cb2f65c945b7a3e3e48e65f820977acc
#
_entry.id   cb2f65c945b7a3e3e48e65f820977acc
#
_cell.length_a   1.000
_cell.length_b   1.000
_cell.length_c   1.000
_cell.angle_alpha   90.00
_cell.angle_beta   90.00
_cell.angle_gamma   90.00
#
_symmetry.space_group_name_H-M   'P 1'
#
loop_
_entity.id
_entity.type
_entity.pdbx_description
1 polymer ?
#
loop_
_entity_poly.entity_id
_entity_poly.type
_entity_poly.pdbx_seq_one_letter_code
_entity_poly.pdbx_strand_id
1 'polypeptide(L)' 'MSLVPYVIEQTSRGERSYDIYSRLLKDRIIFLGEEVNDVSAGLIVSQLLFLEAEDPGKDIQLYINSPVSYTHL' A
#
# COMPACT_ATOMS: atom_id res chain seq x y z
N MET A 1 -7.24 -4.23 -17.16
CA MET A 1 -6.41 -3.19 -16.54
C MET A 1 -7.26 -2.38 -15.59
N SER A 2 -6.79 -2.20 -14.39
CA SER A 2 -7.52 -1.42 -13.41
C SER A 2 -6.99 0.01 -13.36
N LEU A 3 -7.90 0.94 -13.15
CA LEU A 3 -7.53 2.33 -12.95
C LEU A 3 -7.23 2.55 -11.47
N VAL A 4 -6.17 3.29 -11.22
CA VAL A 4 -5.81 3.66 -9.86
C VAL A 4 -6.27 5.09 -9.63
N PRO A 5 -7.25 5.31 -8.75
CA PRO A 5 -7.72 6.67 -8.51
C PRO A 5 -6.66 7.52 -7.83
N TYR A 6 -6.73 8.81 -8.12
CA TYR A 6 -5.82 9.78 -7.51
C TYR A 6 -6.58 10.61 -6.49
N VAL A 7 -5.87 11.01 -5.45
CA VAL A 7 -6.40 11.94 -4.45
C VAL A 7 -5.57 13.21 -4.47
N ILE A 8 -6.23 14.33 -4.22
CA ILE A 8 -5.57 15.62 -4.19
C ILE A 8 -5.55 16.10 -2.75
N GLU A 9 -4.36 16.45 -2.28
CA GLU A 9 -4.16 16.91 -0.91
C GLU A 9 -3.72 18.36 -0.92
N GLN A 10 -4.38 19.19 -0.13
CA GLN A 10 -3.99 20.58 0.05
C GLN A 10 -2.89 20.68 1.10
N THR A 11 -1.83 21.37 0.75
CA THR A 11 -0.73 21.59 1.68
C THR A 11 -0.40 23.09 1.72
N SER A 12 0.44 23.49 2.68
CA SER A 12 0.86 24.88 2.78
C SER A 12 1.65 25.33 1.56
N ARG A 13 2.14 24.40 0.75
CA ARG A 13 2.89 24.69 -0.46
C ARG A 13 2.08 24.52 -1.73
N GLY A 14 0.77 24.29 -1.60
CA GLY A 14 -0.11 24.07 -2.72
C GLY A 14 -0.70 22.69 -2.73
N GLU A 15 -1.19 22.25 -3.88
CA GLU A 15 -1.83 20.95 -4.02
C GLU A 15 -0.81 19.88 -4.35
N ARG A 16 -1.03 18.69 -3.81
CA ARG A 16 -0.29 17.48 -4.15
C ARG A 16 -1.23 16.40 -4.60
N SER A 17 -0.84 15.71 -5.66
CA SER A 17 -1.60 14.60 -6.19
C SER A 17 -0.89 13.29 -5.89
N TYR A 18 -1.62 12.32 -5.35
CA TYR A 18 -1.12 10.99 -5.07
C TYR A 18 -2.05 9.96 -5.67
N ASP A 19 -1.53 8.84 -6.17
CA ASP A 19 -2.39 7.69 -6.38
C ASP A 19 -2.84 7.17 -5.02
N ILE A 20 -3.99 6.49 -4.99
CA ILE A 20 -4.58 6.10 -3.70
C ILE A 20 -3.64 5.21 -2.87
N TYR A 21 -2.88 4.32 -3.52
CA TYR A 21 -1.99 3.42 -2.80
C TYR A 21 -0.83 4.18 -2.14
N SER A 22 -0.27 5.15 -2.86
CA SER A 22 0.81 5.98 -2.30
C SER A 22 0.31 6.83 -1.14
N ARG A 23 -0.92 7.34 -1.25
CA ARG A 23 -1.50 8.15 -0.18
C ARG A 23 -1.75 7.32 1.08
N LEU A 24 -2.22 6.09 0.90
CA LEU A 24 -2.39 5.18 2.03
C LEU A 24 -1.05 4.86 2.69
N LEU A 25 -0.03 4.68 1.88
CA LEU A 25 1.30 4.36 2.38
C LEU A 25 1.85 5.45 3.29
N LYS A 26 1.52 6.71 3.03
CA LYS A 26 1.92 7.81 3.92
C LYS A 26 1.41 7.62 5.33
N ASP A 27 0.25 6.99 5.48
CA ASP A 27 -0.34 6.71 6.78
C ASP A 27 0.02 5.32 7.28
N ARG A 28 1.05 4.72 6.71
CA ARG A 28 1.56 3.39 7.07
C ARG A 28 0.52 2.30 6.83
N ILE A 29 -0.22 2.45 5.74
CA ILE A 29 -1.22 1.47 5.33
C ILE A 29 -0.78 0.85 4.02
N ILE A 30 -0.69 -0.48 3.99
CA ILE A 30 -0.39 -1.24 2.78
C ILE A 30 -1.66 -2.01 2.41
N PHE A 31 -2.09 -1.87 1.17
CA PHE A 31 -3.28 -2.55 0.68
C PHE A 31 -2.94 -3.41 -0.52
N LEU A 32 -3.31 -4.68 -0.45
CA LEU A 32 -3.20 -5.61 -1.57
C LEU A 32 -4.59 -6.10 -1.93
N GLY A 33 -5.06 -5.73 -3.13
CA GLY A 33 -6.38 -6.11 -3.61
C GLY A 33 -6.33 -7.06 -4.79
N GLU A 34 -5.25 -7.84 -4.89
CA GLU A 34 -5.07 -8.76 -6.01
C GLU A 34 -4.54 -10.09 -5.51
N GLU A 35 -4.34 -11.02 -6.44
CA GLU A 35 -3.84 -12.34 -6.12
C GLU A 35 -2.46 -12.27 -5.44
N VAL A 36 -2.30 -13.07 -4.40
CA VAL A 36 -1.00 -13.19 -3.72
C VAL A 36 -0.12 -14.15 -4.53
N ASN A 37 0.99 -13.61 -5.01
CA ASN A 37 1.99 -14.38 -5.76
C ASN A 37 3.36 -13.80 -5.44
N ASP A 38 4.40 -14.34 -6.09
CA ASP A 38 5.77 -13.90 -5.78
C ASP A 38 5.99 -12.41 -6.02
N VAL A 39 5.37 -11.87 -7.07
CA VAL A 39 5.53 -10.45 -7.39
C VAL A 39 4.82 -9.58 -6.36
N SER A 40 3.56 -9.87 -6.08
CA SER A 40 2.80 -9.06 -5.13
C SER A 40 3.33 -9.20 -3.71
N ALA A 41 3.78 -10.40 -3.33
CA ALA A 41 4.41 -10.60 -2.03
C ALA A 41 5.70 -9.78 -1.91
N GLY A 42 6.50 -9.75 -2.97
CA GLY A 42 7.72 -8.95 -2.99
C GLY A 42 7.45 -7.47 -2.84
N LEU A 43 6.38 -6.98 -3.48
CA LEU A 43 5.99 -5.58 -3.34
C LEU A 43 5.57 -5.25 -1.91
N ILE A 44 4.86 -6.16 -1.26
CA ILE A 44 4.47 -5.95 0.14
C ILE A 44 5.69 -5.91 1.04
N VAL A 45 6.60 -6.85 0.86
CA VAL A 45 7.82 -6.89 1.68
C VAL A 45 8.64 -5.60 1.48
N SER A 46 8.75 -5.12 0.24
CA SER A 46 9.47 -3.88 -0.04
C SER A 46 8.86 -2.69 0.68
N GLN A 47 7.53 -2.62 0.71
CA GLN A 47 6.84 -1.53 1.39
C GLN A 47 7.01 -1.63 2.90
N LEU A 48 6.98 -2.83 3.45
CA LEU A 48 7.21 -3.03 4.89
C LEU A 48 8.61 -2.58 5.26
N LEU A 49 9.61 -2.92 4.46
CA LEU A 49 10.98 -2.51 4.71
C LEU A 49 11.13 -0.99 4.63
N PHE A 50 10.48 -0.37 3.66
CA PHE A 50 10.52 1.07 3.51
C PHE A 50 9.91 1.77 4.74
N LEU A 51 8.75 1.32 5.18
CA LEU A 51 8.07 1.93 6.32
C LEU A 51 8.84 1.70 7.61
N GLU A 52 9.42 0.53 7.79
CA GLU A 52 10.22 0.26 8.98
C GLU A 52 11.47 1.14 9.03
N ALA A 53 12.09 1.37 7.87
CA ALA A 53 13.26 2.23 7.81
C ALA A 53 12.91 3.68 8.12
N GLU A 54 11.71 4.13 7.72
CA GLU A 54 11.27 5.50 7.97
C GLU A 54 11.04 5.78 9.45
N ASP A 55 10.41 4.85 10.14
CA ASP A 55 10.04 5.07 11.53
C ASP A 55 9.98 3.73 12.25
N PRO A 56 11.12 3.23 12.73
CA PRO A 56 11.19 1.89 13.33
C PRO A 56 10.27 1.77 14.53
N GLY A 57 9.58 0.63 14.60
CA GLY A 57 8.71 0.32 15.73
C GLY A 57 7.33 0.91 15.65
N LYS A 58 7.01 1.71 14.65
CA LYS A 58 5.67 2.22 14.45
C LYS A 58 4.78 1.20 13.77
N ASP A 59 3.52 1.18 14.16
CA ASP A 59 2.55 0.23 13.62
C ASP A 59 2.36 0.41 12.12
N ILE A 60 2.19 -0.71 11.43
CA ILE A 60 1.86 -0.74 10.01
C ILE A 60 0.58 -1.55 9.87
N GLN A 61 -0.38 -1.01 9.11
CA GLN A 61 -1.63 -1.71 8.84
C GLN A 61 -1.53 -2.37 7.47
N LEU A 62 -1.83 -3.65 7.43
CA LEU A 62 -1.77 -4.44 6.21
C LEU A 62 -3.15 -5.02 5.92
N TYR A 63 -3.71 -4.64 4.78
CA TYR A 63 -5.01 -5.12 4.32
C TYR A 63 -4.81 -5.97 3.08
N ILE A 64 -5.23 -7.20 3.14
CA ILE A 64 -5.16 -8.12 2.00
C ILE A 64 -6.56 -8.58 1.64
N ASN A 65 -6.94 -8.32 0.40
CA ASN A 65 -8.22 -8.77 -0.13
C ASN A 65 -7.93 -9.56 -1.39
N SER A 66 -7.61 -10.84 -1.22
CA SER A 66 -7.25 -11.71 -2.33
C SER A 66 -8.27 -12.82 -2.46
N PRO A 67 -8.97 -12.91 -3.58
CA PRO A 67 -9.99 -13.95 -3.75
C PRO A 67 -9.41 -15.34 -3.93
N VAL A 68 -8.12 -15.45 -4.18
CA VAL A 68 -7.49 -16.74 -4.48
C VAL A 68 -6.79 -17.36 -3.29
N SER A 69 -6.36 -16.55 -2.32
CA SER A 69 -5.48 -17.01 -1.27
C SER A 69 -6.04 -18.15 -0.43
N TYR A 70 -7.36 -18.17 -0.19
CA TYR A 70 -7.95 -19.19 0.65
C TYR A 70 -8.30 -20.47 -0.10
N THR A 71 -8.26 -20.47 -1.42
CA THR A 71 -8.63 -21.65 -2.21
C THR A 71 -7.54 -22.72 -2.19
N HIS A 72 -6.38 -22.38 -1.67
CA HIS A 72 -5.25 -23.28 -1.64
C HIS A 72 -4.96 -23.85 -0.25
N LEU A 73 -5.87 -23.68 0.64
CA LEU A 73 -5.69 -24.18 2.02
C LEU A 73 -6.00 -25.65 2.16
#